data_6061c1251f5033b06044d08b66c15a69
#
_entry.id   6061c1251f5033b06044d08b66c15a69
#
_cell.length_a   1.000
_cell.length_b   1.000
_cell.length_c   1.000
_cell.angle_alpha   90.00
_cell.angle_beta   90.00
_cell.angle_gamma   90.00
#
_symmetry.space_group_name_H-M   'P 1'
#
loop_
_entity.id
_entity.type
_entity.pdbx_description
1 polymer ?
#
loop_
_entity_poly.entity_id
_entity_poly.type
_entity_poly.pdbx_seq_one_letter_code
_entity_poly.pdbx_strand_id
1 'polypeptide(L)'
;MDGSEGLDALFIHATEGILITNNQGEIVKINPSAESLFGYDSGELVGKGIELLIPSHLKDKHVHHRESYNKSPRPRSMGKGFDLFGLKKNGSEIPVEISLSNYTSKNGVYVIAFIIDITERKIAEEKLRSYSTELETKVEDRTLMLREAINELEKTKEEINSALAKEKELNDLKSRFVSMASHEFRTPLSTILSSVSLISKYNTLETEEKRVKHINRIKSSVGHLTDLLNDFLSLGKLEEGMIHSNPDLFDIVDFCDEIIQEMQVVAKEGQVVSYKNFGEKNIVNLDVKLVRNILINLLSNAIKFSPEHKEIQLQTFVGEKEIKITVKDSGIGIAKEDQLHLFERFFRGQNATNIQGTGLGLNIVTKYVELMNGTIKFETELNKGTMFIINLPI
;
A
#
# COMPACT_ATOMS: atom_id res chain seq x y z
N MET A 1 -11.67 -87.40 -5.62
CA MET A 1 -12.63 -86.39 -6.12
C MET A 1 -12.61 -86.47 -7.62
N ASP A 2 -13.73 -86.79 -8.21
CA ASP A 2 -13.82 -86.88 -9.64
C ASP A 2 -13.64 -85.46 -10.24
N GLY A 3 -12.69 -85.28 -11.12
CA GLY A 3 -12.36 -83.98 -11.65
C GLY A 3 -13.54 -83.28 -12.35
N SER A 4 -14.58 -84.03 -12.67
CA SER A 4 -15.79 -83.51 -13.31
C SER A 4 -16.71 -82.78 -12.31
N GLU A 5 -16.85 -83.28 -11.07
CA GLU A 5 -17.69 -82.64 -10.03
C GLU A 5 -17.12 -81.28 -9.59
N GLY A 6 -15.79 -81.18 -9.52
CA GLY A 6 -15.13 -79.87 -9.18
C GLY A 6 -15.30 -78.81 -10.24
N LEU A 7 -15.23 -79.18 -11.51
CA LEU A 7 -15.43 -78.26 -12.62
C LEU A 7 -16.86 -77.73 -12.78
N ASP A 8 -17.82 -78.64 -12.56
CA ASP A 8 -19.24 -78.27 -12.54
C ASP A 8 -19.58 -77.36 -11.35
N ALA A 9 -19.00 -77.64 -10.18
CA ALA A 9 -19.16 -76.73 -9.04
C ALA A 9 -18.59 -75.30 -9.31
N LEU A 10 -17.41 -75.19 -9.90
CA LEU A 10 -16.82 -73.86 -10.30
C LEU A 10 -17.71 -73.14 -11.29
N PHE A 11 -18.29 -73.82 -12.27
CA PHE A 11 -19.19 -73.22 -13.24
C PHE A 11 -20.51 -72.74 -12.61
N ILE A 12 -21.13 -73.57 -11.74
CA ILE A 12 -22.41 -73.25 -11.13
C ILE A 12 -22.30 -72.17 -10.08
N HIS A 13 -21.21 -72.13 -9.30
CA HIS A 13 -21.04 -71.20 -8.18
C HIS A 13 -20.17 -69.96 -8.54
N ALA A 14 -19.76 -69.83 -9.81
CA ALA A 14 -19.07 -68.62 -10.25
C ALA A 14 -19.97 -67.37 -10.07
N THR A 15 -19.42 -66.32 -9.51
CA THR A 15 -20.10 -65.01 -9.36
C THR A 15 -20.26 -64.29 -10.68
N GLU A 16 -19.37 -64.55 -11.60
CA GLU A 16 -19.42 -64.02 -12.98
C GLU A 16 -20.37 -64.82 -13.85
N GLY A 17 -21.03 -64.16 -14.78
CA GLY A 17 -21.81 -64.82 -15.79
C GLY A 17 -20.90 -65.63 -16.74
N ILE A 18 -21.13 -66.92 -16.87
CA ILE A 18 -20.37 -67.78 -17.81
C ILE A 18 -21.34 -68.40 -18.79
N LEU A 19 -21.05 -68.23 -20.06
CA LEU A 19 -21.77 -68.96 -21.13
C LEU A 19 -20.80 -69.58 -22.15
N ILE A 20 -21.24 -70.67 -22.71
CA ILE A 20 -20.48 -71.48 -23.70
C ILE A 20 -21.31 -71.54 -24.95
N THR A 21 -20.72 -71.17 -26.10
CA THR A 21 -21.37 -71.30 -27.39
C THR A 21 -20.62 -72.28 -28.30
N ASN A 22 -21.34 -72.83 -29.23
CA ASN A 22 -20.75 -73.56 -30.37
C ASN A 22 -20.29 -72.59 -31.47
N ASN A 23 -19.71 -73.08 -32.55
CA ASN A 23 -19.24 -72.34 -33.71
C ASN A 23 -20.33 -71.53 -34.41
N GLN A 24 -21.61 -71.94 -34.29
CA GLN A 24 -22.75 -71.24 -34.89
C GLN A 24 -23.28 -70.12 -33.99
N GLY A 25 -22.75 -70.00 -32.78
CA GLY A 25 -23.20 -69.00 -31.81
C GLY A 25 -24.39 -69.45 -30.97
N GLU A 26 -24.72 -70.73 -31.04
CA GLU A 26 -25.79 -71.28 -30.15
C GLU A 26 -25.24 -71.56 -28.75
N ILE A 27 -25.98 -71.17 -27.74
CA ILE A 27 -25.63 -71.31 -26.35
C ILE A 27 -25.77 -72.79 -25.95
N VAL A 28 -24.65 -73.43 -25.62
CA VAL A 28 -24.60 -74.86 -25.27
C VAL A 28 -24.70 -75.02 -23.77
N LYS A 29 -24.13 -74.12 -22.98
CA LYS A 29 -24.14 -74.13 -21.54
C LYS A 29 -24.11 -72.70 -21.01
N ILE A 30 -24.88 -72.48 -19.94
CA ILE A 30 -24.92 -71.18 -19.26
C ILE A 30 -25.00 -71.43 -17.76
N ASN A 31 -24.31 -70.56 -16.96
CA ASN A 31 -24.34 -70.70 -15.52
C ASN A 31 -25.48 -69.86 -14.90
N PRO A 32 -25.89 -70.19 -13.64
CA PRO A 32 -26.99 -69.49 -12.96
C PRO A 32 -26.73 -67.98 -12.83
N SER A 33 -25.49 -67.55 -12.68
CA SER A 33 -25.14 -66.14 -12.59
C SER A 33 -25.41 -65.38 -13.91
N ALA A 34 -25.14 -65.99 -15.06
CA ALA A 34 -25.46 -65.38 -16.36
C ALA A 34 -26.97 -65.38 -16.63
N GLU A 35 -27.69 -66.46 -16.26
CA GLU A 35 -29.17 -66.52 -16.35
C GLU A 35 -29.80 -65.40 -15.52
N SER A 36 -29.38 -65.26 -14.26
CA SER A 36 -29.82 -64.18 -13.36
C SER A 36 -29.47 -62.77 -13.88
N LEU A 37 -28.24 -62.59 -14.39
CA LEU A 37 -27.77 -61.30 -14.96
C LEU A 37 -28.67 -60.85 -16.10
N PHE A 38 -29.04 -61.73 -17.01
CA PHE A 38 -29.88 -61.42 -18.17
C PHE A 38 -31.38 -61.56 -17.88
N GLY A 39 -31.78 -62.06 -16.71
CA GLY A 39 -33.18 -62.22 -16.29
C GLY A 39 -33.95 -63.34 -16.99
N TYR A 40 -33.27 -64.43 -17.38
CA TYR A 40 -33.86 -65.61 -17.97
C TYR A 40 -33.99 -66.71 -16.93
N ASP A 41 -34.98 -67.60 -17.14
CA ASP A 41 -35.19 -68.79 -16.30
C ASP A 41 -34.14 -69.87 -16.64
N SER A 42 -33.89 -70.78 -15.68
CA SER A 42 -32.86 -71.81 -15.85
C SER A 42 -33.10 -72.67 -17.08
N GLY A 43 -32.11 -72.84 -17.91
CA GLY A 43 -32.13 -73.58 -19.15
C GLY A 43 -32.84 -72.90 -20.34
N GLU A 44 -33.50 -71.74 -20.16
CA GLU A 44 -34.27 -71.07 -21.20
C GLU A 44 -33.42 -70.60 -22.40
N LEU A 45 -32.15 -70.30 -22.17
CA LEU A 45 -31.20 -69.81 -23.17
C LEU A 45 -30.44 -70.95 -23.89
N VAL A 46 -30.48 -72.17 -23.39
CA VAL A 46 -29.77 -73.28 -24.07
C VAL A 46 -30.42 -73.63 -25.40
N GLY A 47 -29.58 -73.72 -26.42
CA GLY A 47 -30.00 -73.96 -27.83
C GLY A 47 -30.43 -72.65 -28.58
N LYS A 48 -30.46 -71.49 -27.89
CA LYS A 48 -30.75 -70.20 -28.51
C LYS A 48 -29.47 -69.54 -28.98
N GLY A 49 -29.56 -68.63 -30.00
CA GLY A 49 -28.44 -67.85 -30.47
C GLY A 49 -28.01 -66.76 -29.48
N ILE A 50 -26.70 -66.59 -29.30
CA ILE A 50 -26.11 -65.60 -28.40
C ILE A 50 -26.59 -64.18 -28.71
N GLU A 51 -26.96 -63.91 -29.96
CA GLU A 51 -27.46 -62.61 -30.42
C GLU A 51 -28.79 -62.19 -29.72
N LEU A 52 -29.44 -63.09 -28.98
CA LEU A 52 -30.58 -62.77 -28.15
C LEU A 52 -30.19 -61.88 -26.97
N LEU A 53 -28.97 -62.02 -26.48
CA LEU A 53 -28.39 -61.27 -25.35
C LEU A 53 -27.73 -59.98 -25.78
N ILE A 54 -27.83 -59.57 -27.06
CA ILE A 54 -27.17 -58.42 -27.64
C ILE A 54 -28.21 -57.40 -28.09
N PRO A 55 -28.03 -56.11 -27.76
CA PRO A 55 -28.90 -55.02 -28.25
C PRO A 55 -29.07 -55.07 -29.77
N SER A 56 -30.30 -54.80 -30.23
CA SER A 56 -30.67 -54.92 -31.63
C SER A 56 -29.75 -54.13 -32.59
N HIS A 57 -29.32 -52.98 -32.19
CA HIS A 57 -28.44 -52.10 -32.99
C HIS A 57 -26.98 -52.61 -33.09
N LEU A 58 -26.60 -53.60 -32.25
CA LEU A 58 -25.25 -54.20 -32.26
C LEU A 58 -25.20 -55.62 -32.84
N LYS A 59 -26.35 -56.21 -33.12
CA LYS A 59 -26.43 -57.64 -33.58
C LYS A 59 -25.59 -57.93 -34.81
N ASP A 60 -25.74 -57.14 -35.86
CA ASP A 60 -25.03 -57.32 -37.14
C ASP A 60 -23.51 -57.22 -36.96
N LYS A 61 -23.07 -56.24 -36.18
CA LYS A 61 -21.66 -56.09 -35.84
C LYS A 61 -21.14 -57.29 -35.04
N HIS A 62 -21.95 -57.80 -34.09
CA HIS A 62 -21.58 -58.94 -33.28
C HIS A 62 -21.42 -60.22 -34.13
N VAL A 63 -22.37 -60.51 -35.04
CA VAL A 63 -22.26 -61.66 -35.96
C VAL A 63 -20.94 -61.60 -36.74
N HIS A 64 -20.60 -60.45 -37.32
CA HIS A 64 -19.36 -60.29 -38.03
C HIS A 64 -18.11 -60.44 -37.14
N HIS A 65 -18.14 -59.92 -35.92
CA HIS A 65 -17.05 -60.14 -34.95
C HIS A 65 -16.91 -61.57 -34.50
N ARG A 66 -18.02 -62.31 -34.32
CA ARG A 66 -18.05 -63.73 -33.98
C ARG A 66 -17.46 -64.59 -35.08
N GLU A 67 -17.86 -64.35 -36.35
CA GLU A 67 -17.30 -65.07 -37.51
C GLU A 67 -15.79 -64.81 -37.67
N SER A 68 -15.35 -63.57 -37.45
CA SER A 68 -13.93 -63.25 -37.46
C SER A 68 -13.16 -63.91 -36.32
N TYR A 69 -13.74 -63.96 -35.12
CA TYR A 69 -13.15 -64.64 -33.96
C TYR A 69 -13.01 -66.14 -34.18
N ASN A 70 -14.01 -66.79 -34.78
CA ASN A 70 -14.01 -68.23 -35.06
C ASN A 70 -12.93 -68.65 -36.09
N LYS A 71 -12.49 -67.74 -36.96
CA LYS A 71 -11.39 -68.01 -37.90
C LYS A 71 -10.02 -68.06 -37.22
N SER A 72 -9.81 -67.37 -36.10
CA SER A 72 -8.55 -67.37 -35.38
C SER A 72 -8.82 -67.11 -33.88
N PRO A 73 -9.38 -68.09 -33.19
CA PRO A 73 -9.78 -67.90 -31.78
C PRO A 73 -8.56 -67.74 -30.89
N ARG A 74 -8.54 -66.68 -30.10
CA ARG A 74 -7.51 -66.39 -29.08
C ARG A 74 -8.17 -65.84 -27.82
N PRO A 75 -7.71 -66.22 -26.61
CA PRO A 75 -8.17 -65.59 -25.40
C PRO A 75 -8.00 -64.06 -25.47
N ARG A 76 -9.06 -63.30 -25.27
CA ARG A 76 -9.05 -61.83 -25.25
C ARG A 76 -10.10 -61.28 -24.33
N SER A 77 -9.77 -60.15 -23.67
CA SER A 77 -10.75 -59.30 -23.03
C SER A 77 -11.38 -58.41 -24.11
N MET A 78 -12.70 -58.41 -24.12
CA MET A 78 -13.47 -57.48 -24.94
C MET A 78 -13.95 -56.34 -24.03
N GLY A 79 -13.80 -55.08 -24.47
CA GLY A 79 -14.29 -53.95 -23.70
C GLY A 79 -13.22 -52.99 -23.20
N LYS A 80 -11.91 -53.28 -23.36
CA LYS A 80 -10.92 -52.24 -23.19
C LYS A 80 -11.05 -51.20 -24.31
N GLY A 81 -11.79 -50.11 -24.02
CA GLY A 81 -12.03 -49.03 -24.97
C GLY A 81 -13.34 -49.10 -25.75
N PHE A 82 -14.20 -50.11 -25.54
CA PHE A 82 -15.52 -50.19 -26.15
C PHE A 82 -16.58 -50.39 -25.09
N ASP A 83 -17.64 -49.59 -25.12
CA ASP A 83 -18.82 -49.80 -24.26
C ASP A 83 -19.61 -50.98 -24.83
N LEU A 84 -19.54 -52.11 -24.13
CA LEU A 84 -20.33 -53.30 -24.49
C LEU A 84 -21.59 -53.28 -23.64
N PHE A 85 -22.72 -53.65 -24.28
CA PHE A 85 -24.01 -53.74 -23.62
C PHE A 85 -24.60 -55.12 -23.84
N GLY A 86 -25.17 -55.67 -22.79
CA GLY A 86 -25.98 -56.87 -22.84
C GLY A 86 -27.46 -56.51 -22.77
N LEU A 87 -28.33 -57.26 -23.49
CA LEU A 87 -29.75 -57.08 -23.53
C LEU A 87 -30.44 -58.13 -22.59
N LYS A 88 -31.14 -57.60 -21.57
CA LYS A 88 -31.93 -58.48 -20.67
C LYS A 88 -33.26 -58.92 -21.30
N LYS A 89 -33.88 -59.95 -20.76
CA LYS A 89 -35.20 -60.49 -21.17
C LYS A 89 -36.30 -59.43 -21.19
N ASN A 90 -36.23 -58.48 -20.23
CA ASN A 90 -37.18 -57.37 -20.15
C ASN A 90 -36.91 -56.21 -21.14
N GLY A 91 -35.92 -56.34 -21.99
CA GLY A 91 -35.55 -55.34 -22.98
C GLY A 91 -34.63 -54.21 -22.46
N SER A 92 -34.23 -54.24 -21.17
CA SER A 92 -33.25 -53.27 -20.65
C SER A 92 -31.82 -53.64 -21.05
N GLU A 93 -31.01 -52.63 -21.32
CA GLU A 93 -29.59 -52.79 -21.64
C GLU A 93 -28.77 -52.60 -20.36
N ILE A 94 -27.75 -53.41 -20.19
CA ILE A 94 -26.78 -53.31 -19.10
C ILE A 94 -25.36 -53.20 -19.64
N PRO A 95 -24.52 -52.36 -19.10
CA PRO A 95 -23.11 -52.30 -19.50
C PRO A 95 -22.38 -53.56 -18.94
N VAL A 96 -21.66 -54.22 -19.81
CA VAL A 96 -20.97 -55.46 -19.46
C VAL A 96 -19.52 -55.43 -19.89
N GLU A 97 -18.66 -56.06 -19.12
CA GLU A 97 -17.28 -56.41 -19.52
C GLU A 97 -17.26 -57.89 -19.88
N ILE A 98 -16.69 -58.23 -21.07
CA ILE A 98 -16.71 -59.60 -21.57
C ILE A 98 -15.28 -60.06 -21.83
N SER A 99 -14.94 -61.24 -21.34
CA SER A 99 -13.69 -61.93 -21.68
C SER A 99 -14.01 -63.22 -22.40
N LEU A 100 -13.35 -63.42 -23.54
CA LEU A 100 -13.53 -64.61 -24.37
C LEU A 100 -12.35 -65.57 -24.24
N SER A 101 -12.65 -66.83 -24.13
CA SER A 101 -11.70 -67.94 -24.27
C SER A 101 -12.30 -69.01 -25.17
N ASN A 102 -11.52 -69.98 -25.59
CA ASN A 102 -11.99 -71.08 -26.44
C ASN A 102 -11.36 -72.41 -26.00
N TYR A 103 -12.06 -73.46 -26.27
CA TYR A 103 -11.51 -74.86 -26.19
C TYR A 103 -12.00 -75.69 -27.32
N THR A 104 -11.23 -76.73 -27.65
CA THR A 104 -11.57 -77.71 -28.70
C THR A 104 -11.94 -79.04 -28.04
N SER A 105 -13.07 -79.59 -28.43
CA SER A 105 -13.54 -80.89 -28.05
C SER A 105 -13.68 -81.80 -29.29
N LYS A 106 -13.97 -83.08 -29.09
CA LYS A 106 -14.22 -84.05 -30.21
C LYS A 106 -15.39 -83.61 -31.10
N ASN A 107 -16.30 -82.81 -30.59
CA ASN A 107 -17.50 -82.31 -31.27
C ASN A 107 -17.35 -80.89 -31.89
N GLY A 108 -16.15 -80.27 -31.84
CA GLY A 108 -15.92 -79.01 -32.42
C GLY A 108 -15.25 -78.02 -31.46
N VAL A 109 -15.14 -76.75 -31.92
CA VAL A 109 -14.58 -75.58 -31.18
C VAL A 109 -15.73 -74.90 -30.42
N TYR A 110 -15.51 -74.63 -29.15
CA TYR A 110 -16.44 -73.93 -28.29
C TYR A 110 -15.82 -72.64 -27.78
N VAL A 111 -16.65 -71.60 -27.61
CA VAL A 111 -16.24 -70.29 -27.08
C VAL A 111 -16.86 -70.10 -25.67
N ILE A 112 -16.03 -69.78 -24.72
CA ILE A 112 -16.43 -69.44 -23.34
C ILE A 112 -16.42 -67.93 -23.22
N ALA A 113 -17.52 -67.31 -22.80
CA ALA A 113 -17.63 -65.91 -22.47
C ALA A 113 -17.81 -65.74 -20.95
N PHE A 114 -16.95 -64.95 -20.34
CA PHE A 114 -17.11 -64.48 -18.96
C PHE A 114 -17.70 -63.10 -19.06
N ILE A 115 -18.78 -62.84 -18.32
CA ILE A 115 -19.58 -61.63 -18.42
C ILE A 115 -19.70 -61.00 -17.02
N ILE A 116 -19.29 -59.77 -16.87
CA ILE A 116 -19.34 -59.04 -15.64
C ILE A 116 -20.25 -57.80 -15.85
N ASP A 117 -21.22 -57.62 -14.97
CA ASP A 117 -22.01 -56.38 -14.91
C ASP A 117 -21.15 -55.25 -14.33
N ILE A 118 -20.99 -54.21 -15.06
CA ILE A 118 -20.20 -53.04 -14.66
C ILE A 118 -21.08 -51.80 -14.37
N THR A 119 -22.38 -51.98 -14.16
CA THR A 119 -23.33 -50.89 -13.90
C THR A 119 -22.93 -50.05 -12.70
N GLU A 120 -22.67 -50.65 -11.56
CA GLU A 120 -22.27 -49.94 -10.34
C GLU A 120 -20.93 -49.19 -10.53
N ARG A 121 -19.99 -49.88 -11.21
CA ARG A 121 -18.69 -49.26 -11.52
C ARG A 121 -18.85 -48.00 -12.41
N LYS A 122 -19.66 -48.09 -13.47
CA LYS A 122 -19.93 -46.94 -14.37
C LYS A 122 -20.61 -45.78 -13.64
N ILE A 123 -21.59 -46.06 -12.78
CA ILE A 123 -22.26 -45.05 -11.95
C ILE A 123 -21.27 -44.39 -10.98
N ALA A 124 -20.38 -45.17 -10.35
CA ALA A 124 -19.36 -44.63 -9.45
C ALA A 124 -18.32 -43.75 -10.19
N GLU A 125 -17.87 -44.23 -11.36
CA GLU A 125 -16.94 -43.45 -12.23
C GLU A 125 -17.56 -42.13 -12.67
N GLU A 126 -18.83 -42.11 -13.06
CA GLU A 126 -19.53 -40.89 -13.48
C GLU A 126 -19.74 -39.92 -12.33
N LYS A 127 -20.11 -40.38 -11.13
CA LYS A 127 -20.18 -39.59 -9.92
C LYS A 127 -18.81 -38.97 -9.56
N LEU A 128 -17.76 -39.77 -9.63
CA LEU A 128 -16.42 -39.33 -9.33
C LEU A 128 -15.99 -38.20 -10.28
N ARG A 129 -16.29 -38.38 -11.58
CA ARG A 129 -16.02 -37.39 -12.60
C ARG A 129 -16.78 -36.07 -12.36
N SER A 130 -18.08 -36.21 -11.99
CA SER A 130 -18.90 -35.02 -11.68
C SER A 130 -18.35 -34.25 -10.46
N TYR A 131 -17.99 -34.97 -9.38
CA TYR A 131 -17.40 -34.37 -8.19
C TYR A 131 -16.04 -33.69 -8.48
N SER A 132 -15.22 -34.34 -9.32
CA SER A 132 -13.93 -33.74 -9.73
C SER A 132 -14.14 -32.40 -10.40
N THR A 133 -15.04 -32.32 -11.38
CA THR A 133 -15.34 -31.08 -12.09
C THR A 133 -15.92 -30.01 -11.17
N GLU A 134 -16.82 -30.38 -10.24
CA GLU A 134 -17.39 -29.46 -9.27
C GLU A 134 -16.31 -28.90 -8.33
N LEU A 135 -15.40 -29.78 -7.86
CA LEU A 135 -14.29 -29.38 -7.00
C LEU A 135 -13.31 -28.46 -7.72
N GLU A 136 -12.97 -28.77 -8.97
CA GLU A 136 -12.10 -27.91 -9.80
C GLU A 136 -12.67 -26.50 -9.91
N THR A 137 -13.95 -26.35 -10.23
CA THR A 137 -14.64 -25.06 -10.31
C THR A 137 -14.59 -24.32 -8.97
N LYS A 138 -14.91 -25.01 -7.87
CA LYS A 138 -14.87 -24.40 -6.52
C LYS A 138 -13.47 -23.96 -6.11
N VAL A 139 -12.43 -24.72 -6.48
CA VAL A 139 -11.03 -24.35 -6.22
C VAL A 139 -10.66 -23.09 -7.03
N GLU A 140 -11.08 -23.04 -8.29
CA GLU A 140 -10.79 -21.89 -9.16
C GLU A 140 -11.45 -20.60 -8.64
N ASP A 141 -12.74 -20.67 -8.28
CA ASP A 141 -13.49 -19.55 -7.70
C ASP A 141 -12.87 -19.05 -6.39
N ARG A 142 -12.54 -19.98 -5.49
CA ARG A 142 -11.90 -19.61 -4.21
C ARG A 142 -10.51 -19.04 -4.40
N THR A 143 -9.76 -19.54 -5.37
CA THR A 143 -8.43 -19.02 -5.67
C THR A 143 -8.50 -17.59 -6.20
N LEU A 144 -9.49 -17.28 -7.04
CA LEU A 144 -9.73 -15.93 -7.54
C LEU A 144 -10.10 -14.98 -6.38
N MET A 145 -11.08 -15.35 -5.55
CA MET A 145 -11.49 -14.54 -4.39
C MET A 145 -10.33 -14.29 -3.41
N LEU A 146 -9.49 -15.30 -3.17
CA LEU A 146 -8.32 -15.15 -2.31
C LEU A 146 -7.29 -14.17 -2.90
N ARG A 147 -7.06 -14.22 -4.21
CA ARG A 147 -6.15 -13.27 -4.87
C ARG A 147 -6.64 -11.83 -4.77
N GLU A 148 -7.95 -11.62 -4.99
CA GLU A 148 -8.55 -10.29 -4.84
C GLU A 148 -8.42 -9.77 -3.39
N ALA A 149 -8.73 -10.62 -2.40
CA ALA A 149 -8.59 -10.25 -1.00
C ALA A 149 -7.14 -9.95 -0.59
N ILE A 150 -6.16 -10.70 -1.12
CA ILE A 150 -4.73 -10.44 -0.89
C ILE A 150 -4.33 -9.07 -1.47
N ASN A 151 -4.72 -8.78 -2.71
CA ASN A 151 -4.41 -7.50 -3.35
C ASN A 151 -5.01 -6.31 -2.57
N GLU A 152 -6.24 -6.44 -2.08
CA GLU A 152 -6.89 -5.40 -1.27
C GLU A 152 -6.18 -5.21 0.09
N LEU A 153 -5.78 -6.32 0.73
CA LEU A 153 -5.00 -6.28 1.96
C LEU A 153 -3.63 -5.62 1.77
N GLU A 154 -2.92 -5.92 0.69
CA GLU A 154 -1.63 -5.31 0.38
C GLU A 154 -1.77 -3.79 0.18
N LYS A 155 -2.77 -3.35 -0.58
CA LYS A 155 -3.07 -1.92 -0.78
C LYS A 155 -3.38 -1.22 0.55
N THR A 156 -4.26 -1.79 1.35
CA THR A 156 -4.61 -1.24 2.67
C THR A 156 -3.41 -1.16 3.60
N LYS A 157 -2.54 -2.17 3.56
CA LYS A 157 -1.28 -2.20 4.33
C LYS A 157 -0.34 -1.06 3.93
N GLU A 158 -0.20 -0.78 2.63
CA GLU A 158 0.63 0.33 2.14
C GLU A 158 0.07 1.69 2.59
N GLU A 159 -1.25 1.87 2.52
CA GLU A 159 -1.93 3.08 2.99
C GLU A 159 -1.71 3.31 4.50
N ILE A 160 -1.87 2.26 5.31
CA ILE A 160 -1.63 2.31 6.76
C ILE A 160 -0.17 2.63 7.07
N ASN A 161 0.79 2.00 6.39
CA ASN A 161 2.21 2.26 6.60
C ASN A 161 2.57 3.72 6.25
N SER A 162 2.02 4.26 5.18
CA SER A 162 2.20 5.66 4.80
C SER A 162 1.62 6.61 5.84
N ALA A 163 0.42 6.34 6.35
CA ALA A 163 -0.21 7.13 7.41
C ALA A 163 0.59 7.07 8.71
N LEU A 164 1.06 5.88 9.10
CA LEU A 164 1.88 5.68 10.30
C LEU A 164 3.22 6.41 10.22
N ALA A 165 3.86 6.43 9.04
CA ALA A 165 5.10 7.16 8.82
C ALA A 165 4.89 8.68 9.02
N LYS A 166 3.80 9.24 8.48
CA LYS A 166 3.44 10.65 8.67
C LYS A 166 3.11 10.98 10.13
N GLU A 167 2.38 10.11 10.81
CA GLU A 167 2.05 10.30 12.22
C GLU A 167 3.32 10.30 13.09
N LYS A 168 4.25 9.37 12.81
CA LYS A 168 5.53 9.31 13.52
C LYS A 168 6.36 10.57 13.32
N GLU A 169 6.44 11.06 12.08
CA GLU A 169 7.14 12.33 11.76
C GLU A 169 6.53 13.50 12.53
N LEU A 170 5.20 13.62 12.54
CA LEU A 170 4.49 14.65 13.30
C LEU A 170 4.75 14.54 14.81
N ASN A 171 4.77 13.34 15.36
CA ASN A 171 5.03 13.11 16.79
C ASN A 171 6.48 13.45 17.16
N ASP A 172 7.44 13.12 16.29
CA ASP A 172 8.84 13.49 16.48
C ASP A 172 9.03 15.00 16.43
N LEU A 173 8.36 15.69 15.49
CA LEU A 173 8.33 17.16 15.43
C LEU A 173 7.74 17.76 16.71
N LYS A 174 6.60 17.23 17.18
CA LYS A 174 5.96 17.68 18.44
C LYS A 174 6.86 17.48 19.65
N SER A 175 7.56 16.37 19.72
CA SER A 175 8.49 16.07 20.83
C SER A 175 9.69 17.00 20.82
N ARG A 176 10.27 17.28 19.66
CA ARG A 176 11.36 18.27 19.51
C ARG A 176 10.88 19.67 19.87
N PHE A 177 9.65 20.05 19.45
CA PHE A 177 9.03 21.31 19.80
C PHE A 177 8.94 21.51 21.32
N VAL A 178 8.36 20.55 22.04
CA VAL A 178 8.20 20.64 23.51
C VAL A 178 9.55 20.70 24.23
N SER A 179 10.52 19.90 23.79
CA SER A 179 11.87 19.89 24.37
C SER A 179 12.58 21.24 24.18
N MET A 180 12.54 21.77 22.96
CA MET A 180 13.18 23.04 22.64
C MET A 180 12.49 24.22 23.32
N ALA A 181 11.15 24.26 23.28
CA ALA A 181 10.38 25.30 24.00
C ALA A 181 10.77 25.33 25.48
N SER A 182 10.83 24.17 26.12
CA SER A 182 11.23 24.06 27.52
C SER A 182 12.63 24.61 27.78
N HIS A 183 13.58 24.37 26.87
CA HIS A 183 14.94 24.91 26.98
C HIS A 183 14.98 26.42 26.80
N GLU A 184 14.32 26.91 25.75
CA GLU A 184 14.32 28.36 25.40
C GLU A 184 13.54 29.21 26.42
N PHE A 185 12.56 28.65 27.12
CA PHE A 185 11.91 29.31 28.27
C PHE A 185 12.78 29.28 29.54
N ARG A 186 13.49 28.20 29.81
CA ARG A 186 14.26 28.04 31.05
C ARG A 186 15.40 29.04 31.17
N THR A 187 16.12 29.30 30.10
CA THR A 187 17.28 30.19 30.08
C THR A 187 16.95 31.62 30.51
N PRO A 188 15.97 32.33 29.88
CA PRO A 188 15.61 33.70 30.31
C PRO A 188 14.98 33.72 31.71
N LEU A 189 14.18 32.72 32.08
CA LEU A 189 13.64 32.62 33.45
C LEU A 189 14.74 32.50 34.49
N SER A 190 15.75 31.69 34.26
CA SER A 190 16.93 31.56 35.14
C SER A 190 17.73 32.88 35.20
N THR A 191 17.83 33.61 34.08
CA THR A 191 18.48 34.93 34.03
C THR A 191 17.70 35.97 34.84
N ILE A 192 16.37 35.96 34.77
CA ILE A 192 15.49 36.84 35.54
C ILE A 192 15.69 36.53 37.02
N LEU A 193 15.56 35.26 37.43
CA LEU A 193 15.66 34.84 38.81
C LEU A 193 17.01 35.19 39.44
N SER A 194 18.12 34.90 38.72
CA SER A 194 19.47 35.27 39.19
C SER A 194 19.67 36.75 39.28
N SER A 195 19.17 37.54 38.32
CA SER A 195 19.27 39.00 38.31
C SER A 195 18.47 39.62 39.46
N VAL A 196 17.25 39.14 39.74
CA VAL A 196 16.43 39.57 40.92
C VAL A 196 17.17 39.31 42.21
N SER A 197 17.79 38.11 42.34
CA SER A 197 18.56 37.75 43.54
C SER A 197 19.79 38.63 43.74
N LEU A 198 20.41 39.12 42.66
CA LEU A 198 21.56 40.00 42.74
C LEU A 198 21.15 41.45 43.02
N ILE A 199 20.06 41.95 42.44
CA ILE A 199 19.52 43.26 42.69
C ILE A 199 19.24 43.47 44.20
N SER A 200 18.72 42.47 44.88
CA SER A 200 18.46 42.53 46.31
C SER A 200 19.73 42.71 47.18
N LYS A 201 20.91 42.43 46.63
CA LYS A 201 22.22 42.59 47.28
C LYS A 201 22.88 43.94 46.94
N TYR A 202 22.42 44.63 45.88
CA TYR A 202 22.98 45.88 45.41
C TYR A 202 22.12 47.07 45.89
N ASN A 203 22.32 47.48 47.16
CA ASN A 203 21.49 48.49 47.83
C ASN A 203 22.26 49.75 48.23
N THR A 204 23.48 49.93 47.71
CA THR A 204 24.33 51.10 47.95
C THR A 204 24.51 51.92 46.68
N LEU A 205 24.86 53.24 46.82
CA LEU A 205 25.13 54.10 45.69
C LEU A 205 26.31 53.59 44.83
N GLU A 206 27.31 52.95 45.40
CA GLU A 206 28.44 52.36 44.68
C GLU A 206 28.07 51.16 43.82
N THR A 207 26.93 50.57 44.07
CA THR A 207 26.44 49.38 43.35
C THR A 207 25.31 49.71 42.36
N GLU A 208 24.92 50.96 42.21
CA GLU A 208 23.81 51.41 41.36
C GLU A 208 23.99 50.96 39.92
N GLU A 209 25.18 51.11 39.34
CA GLU A 209 25.49 50.69 37.95
C GLU A 209 25.26 49.21 37.75
N LYS A 210 25.65 48.38 38.72
CA LYS A 210 25.41 46.92 38.68
C LYS A 210 23.92 46.61 38.77
N ARG A 211 23.17 47.37 39.61
CA ARG A 211 21.70 47.23 39.74
C ARG A 211 21.01 47.52 38.42
N VAL A 212 21.35 48.65 37.74
CA VAL A 212 20.83 49.02 36.45
C VAL A 212 21.14 47.94 35.39
N LYS A 213 22.35 47.42 35.39
CA LYS A 213 22.73 46.31 34.47
C LYS A 213 21.83 45.08 34.65
N HIS A 214 21.50 44.67 35.90
CA HIS A 214 20.61 43.55 36.15
C HIS A 214 19.16 43.85 35.81
N ILE A 215 18.68 45.07 36.02
CA ILE A 215 17.35 45.51 35.59
C ILE A 215 17.24 45.41 34.05
N ASN A 216 18.23 45.88 33.32
CA ASN A 216 18.24 45.78 31.85
C ASN A 216 18.27 44.35 31.36
N ARG A 217 18.99 43.43 32.06
CA ARG A 217 18.97 42.00 31.77
C ARG A 217 17.57 41.40 31.97
N ILE A 218 16.88 41.77 33.03
CA ILE A 218 15.50 41.31 33.25
C ILE A 218 14.59 41.80 32.13
N LYS A 219 14.63 43.09 31.79
CA LYS A 219 13.82 43.65 30.71
C LYS A 219 14.07 42.93 29.39
N SER A 220 15.34 42.70 29.02
CA SER A 220 15.71 41.96 27.81
C SER A 220 15.20 40.51 27.86
N SER A 221 15.30 39.84 28.99
CA SER A 221 14.82 38.47 29.12
C SER A 221 13.28 38.35 29.05
N VAL A 222 12.55 39.35 29.58
CA VAL A 222 11.08 39.41 29.46
C VAL A 222 10.69 39.66 28.01
N GLY A 223 11.35 40.61 27.33
CA GLY A 223 11.13 40.88 25.90
C GLY A 223 11.31 39.60 25.06
N HIS A 224 12.41 38.89 25.28
CA HIS A 224 12.68 37.63 24.59
C HIS A 224 11.61 36.55 24.84
N LEU A 225 11.11 36.43 26.09
CA LEU A 225 10.01 35.51 26.40
C LEU A 225 8.72 35.88 25.68
N THR A 226 8.46 37.17 25.52
CA THR A 226 7.29 37.67 24.80
C THR A 226 7.41 37.37 23.30
N ASP A 227 8.59 37.55 22.69
CA ASP A 227 8.84 37.23 21.30
C ASP A 227 8.69 35.73 21.03
N LEU A 228 9.26 34.90 21.91
CA LEU A 228 9.07 33.43 21.88
C LEU A 228 7.59 33.03 21.88
N LEU A 229 6.82 33.59 22.81
CA LEU A 229 5.39 33.32 22.93
C LEU A 229 4.63 33.73 21.66
N ASN A 230 4.94 34.91 21.12
CA ASN A 230 4.32 35.41 19.88
C ASN A 230 4.66 34.51 18.67
N ASP A 231 5.91 34.06 18.54
CA ASP A 231 6.33 33.12 17.50
C ASP A 231 5.54 31.79 17.60
N PHE A 232 5.40 31.23 18.81
CA PHE A 232 4.62 30.00 19.02
C PHE A 232 3.13 30.18 18.72
N LEU A 233 2.53 31.28 19.16
CA LEU A 233 1.12 31.57 18.87
C LEU A 233 0.89 31.78 17.36
N SER A 234 1.80 32.44 16.70
CA SER A 234 1.75 32.66 15.23
C SER A 234 1.85 31.36 14.48
N LEU A 235 2.80 30.49 14.88
CA LEU A 235 2.94 29.16 14.26
C LEU A 235 1.69 28.29 14.49
N GLY A 236 1.14 28.25 15.71
CA GLY A 236 -0.07 27.51 16.00
C GLY A 236 -1.26 27.96 15.15
N LYS A 237 -1.50 29.26 15.05
CA LYS A 237 -2.58 29.82 14.23
C LYS A 237 -2.37 29.56 12.72
N LEU A 238 -1.12 29.53 12.26
CA LEU A 238 -0.80 29.16 10.87
C LEU A 238 -1.09 27.71 10.58
N GLU A 239 -0.75 26.80 11.51
CA GLU A 239 -1.00 25.36 11.36
C GLU A 239 -2.48 25.01 11.37
N GLU A 240 -3.25 25.70 12.21
CA GLU A 240 -4.69 25.54 12.28
C GLU A 240 -5.45 26.22 11.13
N GLY A 241 -4.73 26.88 10.21
CA GLY A 241 -5.33 27.60 9.09
C GLY A 241 -6.16 28.83 9.52
N MET A 242 -5.93 29.35 10.73
CA MET A 242 -6.70 30.49 11.28
C MET A 242 -6.21 31.84 10.73
N ILE A 243 -5.05 31.90 10.10
CA ILE A 243 -4.52 33.12 9.49
C ILE A 243 -4.86 33.11 8.01
N HIS A 244 -5.61 34.11 7.59
CA HIS A 244 -5.94 34.36 6.18
C HIS A 244 -5.32 35.67 5.75
N SER A 245 -4.87 35.75 4.52
CA SER A 245 -4.41 37.01 3.93
C SER A 245 -5.61 37.93 3.69
N ASN A 246 -5.55 39.13 4.18
CA ASN A 246 -6.53 40.19 3.98
C ASN A 246 -5.87 41.39 3.33
N PRO A 247 -5.76 41.43 1.98
CA PRO A 247 -5.08 42.51 1.25
C PRO A 247 -5.80 43.85 1.42
N ASP A 248 -5.00 44.91 1.55
CA ASP A 248 -5.44 46.27 1.60
C ASP A 248 -4.49 47.15 0.74
N LEU A 249 -5.00 48.28 0.26
CA LEU A 249 -4.21 49.22 -0.54
C LEU A 249 -3.44 50.16 0.40
N PHE A 250 -2.12 50.22 0.26
CA PHE A 250 -1.28 51.13 1.02
C PHE A 250 -0.03 51.58 0.24
N ASP A 251 0.57 52.68 0.67
CA ASP A 251 1.85 53.12 0.15
C ASP A 251 2.99 52.36 0.81
N ILE A 252 3.73 51.57 0.00
CA ILE A 252 4.84 50.74 0.50
C ILE A 252 6.05 51.58 0.95
N VAL A 253 6.21 52.78 0.42
CA VAL A 253 7.33 53.64 0.77
C VAL A 253 7.14 54.20 2.17
N ASP A 254 6.00 54.85 2.44
CA ASP A 254 5.66 55.36 3.76
C ASP A 254 5.68 54.23 4.82
N PHE A 255 5.13 53.07 4.46
CA PHE A 255 5.11 51.88 5.32
C PHE A 255 6.52 51.37 5.64
N CYS A 256 7.42 51.27 4.67
CA CYS A 256 8.80 50.86 4.90
C CYS A 256 9.57 51.88 5.73
N ASP A 257 9.36 53.19 5.49
CA ASP A 257 10.02 54.26 6.26
C ASP A 257 9.65 54.21 7.75
N GLU A 258 8.38 53.96 8.08
CA GLU A 258 7.95 53.71 9.47
C GLU A 258 8.69 52.53 10.11
N ILE A 259 8.77 51.38 9.42
CA ILE A 259 9.46 50.19 9.91
C ILE A 259 10.96 50.44 10.10
N ILE A 260 11.60 51.16 9.18
CA ILE A 260 13.02 51.52 9.29
C ILE A 260 13.29 52.38 10.51
N GLN A 261 12.44 53.40 10.80
CA GLN A 261 12.56 54.23 12.01
C GLN A 261 12.44 53.36 13.28
N GLU A 262 11.50 52.43 13.31
CA GLU A 262 11.34 51.50 14.44
C GLU A 262 12.58 50.60 14.60
N MET A 263 13.08 50.03 13.52
CA MET A 263 14.22 49.13 13.56
C MET A 263 15.55 49.81 13.83
N GLN A 264 15.69 51.09 13.47
CA GLN A 264 16.88 51.89 13.79
C GLN A 264 17.06 52.07 15.30
N VAL A 265 15.95 52.12 16.09
CA VAL A 265 16.01 52.24 17.55
C VAL A 265 16.62 51.01 18.23
N VAL A 266 16.42 49.83 17.64
CA VAL A 266 16.94 48.57 18.16
C VAL A 266 18.26 48.13 17.51
N ALA A 267 18.77 48.90 16.58
CA ALA A 267 20.04 48.65 15.92
C ALA A 267 21.23 48.75 16.90
N LYS A 268 22.27 47.95 16.65
CA LYS A 268 23.51 47.97 17.43
C LYS A 268 24.27 49.29 17.21
N GLU A 269 25.25 49.55 18.05
CA GLU A 269 26.06 50.75 17.98
C GLU A 269 26.68 50.90 16.57
N GLY A 270 26.45 52.09 15.99
CA GLY A 270 26.94 52.44 14.66
C GLY A 270 26.33 51.68 13.48
N GLN A 271 25.35 50.78 13.69
CA GLN A 271 24.59 50.20 12.60
C GLN A 271 23.62 51.21 11.97
N VAL A 272 23.51 51.20 10.65
CA VAL A 272 22.57 52.04 9.90
C VAL A 272 21.59 51.11 9.16
N VAL A 273 20.30 51.29 9.41
CA VAL A 273 19.24 50.63 8.65
C VAL A 273 18.73 51.61 7.60
N SER A 274 18.97 51.27 6.32
CA SER A 274 18.62 52.15 5.20
C SER A 274 17.53 51.57 4.34
N TYR A 275 16.70 52.44 3.72
CA TYR A 275 15.65 52.04 2.80
C TYR A 275 15.83 52.73 1.45
N LYS A 276 15.55 51.98 0.35
CA LYS A 276 15.52 52.55 -1.00
C LYS A 276 14.39 51.90 -1.81
N ASN A 277 13.53 52.72 -2.39
CA ASN A 277 12.57 52.29 -3.41
C ASN A 277 13.17 52.52 -4.81
N PHE A 278 13.08 51.52 -5.69
CA PHE A 278 13.58 51.59 -7.07
C PHE A 278 12.45 51.66 -8.12
N GLY A 279 11.17 51.63 -7.69
CA GLY A 279 10.02 51.72 -8.58
C GLY A 279 9.41 53.11 -8.66
N GLU A 280 8.66 53.39 -9.73
CA GLU A 280 7.85 54.61 -9.86
C GLU A 280 6.48 54.46 -9.16
N LYS A 281 6.01 53.21 -8.97
CA LYS A 281 4.75 52.91 -8.30
C LYS A 281 5.03 52.64 -6.83
N ASN A 282 4.17 53.17 -5.96
CA ASN A 282 4.30 53.01 -4.52
C ASN A 282 3.10 52.26 -3.90
N ILE A 283 1.93 52.28 -4.57
CA ILE A 283 0.73 51.65 -4.02
C ILE A 283 0.71 50.15 -4.37
N VAL A 284 0.51 49.34 -3.34
CA VAL A 284 0.43 47.89 -3.42
C VAL A 284 -0.85 47.39 -2.76
N ASN A 285 -1.36 46.23 -3.21
CA ASN A 285 -2.52 45.58 -2.61
C ASN A 285 -2.07 44.28 -1.89
N LEU A 286 -1.67 44.39 -0.63
CA LEU A 286 -1.12 43.33 0.19
C LEU A 286 -1.65 43.40 1.62
N ASP A 287 -1.52 42.28 2.35
CA ASP A 287 -1.83 42.27 3.77
C ASP A 287 -0.76 43.01 4.58
N VAL A 288 -1.11 44.19 5.07
CA VAL A 288 -0.23 45.08 5.84
C VAL A 288 0.40 44.42 7.06
N LYS A 289 -0.37 43.55 7.77
CA LYS A 289 0.09 42.87 8.99
C LYS A 289 1.09 41.78 8.65
N LEU A 290 0.82 41.00 7.61
CA LEU A 290 1.73 39.96 7.19
C LEU A 290 3.03 40.52 6.64
N VAL A 291 2.97 41.58 5.81
CA VAL A 291 4.17 42.25 5.30
C VAL A 291 4.99 42.86 6.45
N ARG A 292 4.33 43.51 7.47
CA ARG A 292 5.02 44.03 8.65
C ARG A 292 5.77 42.93 9.40
N ASN A 293 5.12 41.82 9.65
CA ASN A 293 5.73 40.67 10.37
C ASN A 293 6.93 40.08 9.58
N ILE A 294 6.82 39.99 8.27
CA ILE A 294 7.91 39.55 7.40
C ILE A 294 9.10 40.50 7.51
N LEU A 295 8.87 41.79 7.35
CA LEU A 295 9.95 42.80 7.37
C LEU A 295 10.62 42.87 8.74
N ILE A 296 9.84 42.93 9.84
CA ILE A 296 10.40 42.94 11.20
C ILE A 296 11.26 41.68 11.44
N ASN A 297 10.81 40.50 11.06
CA ASN A 297 11.60 39.29 11.22
C ASN A 297 12.91 39.29 10.44
N LEU A 298 12.88 39.71 9.18
CA LEU A 298 14.09 39.79 8.36
C LEU A 298 15.07 40.87 8.79
N LEU A 299 14.56 42.06 9.13
CA LEU A 299 15.38 43.17 9.60
C LEU A 299 15.97 42.90 10.98
N SER A 300 15.20 42.33 11.91
CA SER A 300 15.73 41.96 13.23
C SER A 300 16.82 40.86 13.12
N ASN A 301 16.68 39.92 12.21
CA ASN A 301 17.72 38.96 11.89
C ASN A 301 18.96 39.67 11.30
N ALA A 302 18.80 40.56 10.36
CA ALA A 302 19.88 41.31 9.75
C ALA A 302 20.67 42.14 10.81
N ILE A 303 19.98 42.84 11.72
CA ILE A 303 20.56 43.56 12.84
C ILE A 303 21.34 42.62 13.77
N LYS A 304 20.74 41.52 14.11
CA LYS A 304 21.26 40.54 15.05
C LYS A 304 22.51 39.84 14.57
N PHE A 305 22.53 39.41 13.28
CA PHE A 305 23.64 38.66 12.69
C PHE A 305 24.74 39.55 12.08
N SER A 306 24.50 40.84 11.90
CA SER A 306 25.52 41.81 11.46
C SER A 306 26.37 42.31 12.64
N PRO A 307 27.66 42.56 12.43
CA PRO A 307 28.50 43.29 13.41
C PRO A 307 28.05 44.73 13.60
N GLU A 308 28.58 45.37 14.65
CA GLU A 308 28.48 46.83 14.83
C GLU A 308 29.08 47.59 13.65
N HIS A 309 28.61 48.83 13.44
CA HIS A 309 29.07 49.75 12.40
C HIS A 309 28.88 49.25 10.95
N LYS A 310 27.92 48.32 10.72
CA LYS A 310 27.55 47.82 9.41
C LYS A 310 26.19 48.31 8.97
N GLU A 311 26.02 48.44 7.65
CA GLU A 311 24.76 48.85 7.02
C GLU A 311 23.88 47.61 6.77
N ILE A 312 22.58 47.79 7.02
CA ILE A 312 21.49 46.88 6.67
C ILE A 312 20.60 47.59 5.66
N GLN A 313 20.32 46.97 4.54
CA GLN A 313 19.58 47.58 3.45
C GLN A 313 18.24 46.89 3.23
N LEU A 314 17.15 47.65 3.28
CA LEU A 314 15.84 47.28 2.76
C LEU A 314 15.67 47.93 1.39
N GLN A 315 15.23 47.15 0.41
CA GLN A 315 14.97 47.66 -0.94
C GLN A 315 13.63 47.14 -1.43
N THR A 316 12.85 47.97 -2.12
CA THR A 316 11.60 47.57 -2.78
C THR A 316 11.64 47.97 -4.25
N PHE A 317 10.98 47.16 -5.07
CA PHE A 317 10.72 47.44 -6.48
C PHE A 317 9.29 46.96 -6.80
N VAL A 318 8.40 47.91 -7.09
CA VAL A 318 7.01 47.60 -7.47
C VAL A 318 6.93 47.48 -8.99
N GLY A 319 6.74 46.26 -9.48
CA GLY A 319 6.54 45.94 -10.89
C GLY A 319 5.09 46.11 -11.34
N GLU A 320 4.73 45.52 -12.47
CA GLU A 320 3.34 45.53 -12.96
C GLU A 320 2.43 44.50 -12.26
N LYS A 321 2.98 43.35 -11.89
CA LYS A 321 2.22 42.22 -11.34
C LYS A 321 2.73 41.73 -9.98
N GLU A 322 3.91 42.15 -9.58
CA GLU A 322 4.55 41.72 -8.34
C GLU A 322 5.40 42.86 -7.75
N ILE A 323 5.55 42.83 -6.43
CA ILE A 323 6.55 43.59 -5.72
C ILE A 323 7.72 42.68 -5.33
N LYS A 324 8.93 43.15 -5.56
CA LYS A 324 10.16 42.55 -5.07
C LYS A 324 10.65 43.35 -3.84
N ILE A 325 10.81 42.63 -2.73
CA ILE A 325 11.34 43.13 -1.47
C ILE A 325 12.68 42.44 -1.20
N THR A 326 13.71 43.22 -0.90
CA THR A 326 15.05 42.70 -0.64
C THR A 326 15.57 43.22 0.68
N VAL A 327 16.00 42.32 1.58
CA VAL A 327 16.70 42.66 2.82
C VAL A 327 18.11 42.12 2.74
N LYS A 328 19.10 43.01 2.79
CA LYS A 328 20.52 42.67 2.70
C LYS A 328 21.23 43.05 3.98
N ASP A 329 21.99 42.11 4.52
CA ASP A 329 22.86 42.30 5.67
C ASP A 329 24.35 42.06 5.32
N SER A 330 25.23 42.51 6.19
CA SER A 330 26.69 42.32 6.12
C SER A 330 27.16 41.45 7.29
N GLY A 331 26.39 40.41 7.61
CA GLY A 331 26.59 39.53 8.74
C GLY A 331 27.52 38.35 8.49
N ILE A 332 27.40 37.34 9.37
CA ILE A 332 28.21 36.13 9.36
C ILE A 332 27.97 35.23 8.15
N GLY A 333 26.91 35.45 7.37
CA GLY A 333 26.49 34.55 6.31
C GLY A 333 26.04 33.17 6.80
N ILE A 334 25.70 32.28 5.87
CA ILE A 334 25.16 30.95 6.16
C ILE A 334 26.05 29.87 5.51
N ALA A 335 26.51 28.91 6.30
CA ALA A 335 27.29 27.78 5.81
C ALA A 335 26.53 26.94 4.79
N LYS A 336 27.22 26.34 3.81
CA LYS A 336 26.57 25.57 2.74
C LYS A 336 25.72 24.41 3.26
N GLU A 337 26.20 23.76 4.30
CA GLU A 337 25.52 22.63 4.94
C GLU A 337 24.21 23.05 5.59
N ASP A 338 24.16 24.28 6.12
CA ASP A 338 22.99 24.84 6.81
C ASP A 338 21.93 25.40 5.87
N GLN A 339 22.28 25.71 4.62
CA GLN A 339 21.39 26.37 3.64
C GLN A 339 20.17 25.53 3.28
N LEU A 340 20.30 24.19 3.26
CA LEU A 340 19.21 23.27 2.94
C LEU A 340 18.11 23.27 4.00
N HIS A 341 18.48 23.57 5.25
CA HIS A 341 17.58 23.50 6.41
C HIS A 341 17.10 24.87 6.90
N LEU A 342 17.53 25.96 6.22
CA LEU A 342 17.34 27.32 6.70
C LEU A 342 15.89 27.72 7.02
N PHE A 343 14.93 27.18 6.27
CA PHE A 343 13.51 27.44 6.44
C PHE A 343 12.78 26.37 7.26
N GLU A 344 13.51 25.35 7.75
CA GLU A 344 12.93 24.33 8.63
C GLU A 344 12.65 24.92 10.01
N ARG A 345 11.67 24.36 10.68
CA ARG A 345 11.30 24.77 12.03
C ARG A 345 12.41 24.44 13.01
N PHE A 346 12.70 25.39 13.89
CA PHE A 346 13.70 25.25 14.96
C PHE A 346 15.13 25.07 14.46
N PHE A 347 15.36 25.25 13.19
CA PHE A 347 16.71 25.16 12.65
C PHE A 347 17.53 26.38 13.04
N ARG A 348 18.76 26.16 13.49
CA ARG A 348 19.76 27.18 13.79
C ARG A 348 21.10 26.72 13.26
N GLY A 349 21.71 27.54 12.41
CA GLY A 349 23.00 27.24 11.85
C GLY A 349 24.09 27.08 12.93
N GLN A 350 25.09 26.26 12.66
CA GLN A 350 26.17 25.98 13.63
C GLN A 350 26.95 27.25 14.01
N ASN A 351 27.12 28.16 13.07
CA ASN A 351 27.78 29.46 13.30
C ASN A 351 26.91 30.48 14.05
N ALA A 352 25.63 30.17 14.28
CA ALA A 352 24.66 31.04 14.96
C ALA A 352 24.29 30.54 16.38
N THR A 353 24.89 29.49 16.87
CA THR A 353 24.55 28.88 18.19
C THR A 353 24.70 29.85 19.37
N ASN A 354 25.65 30.76 19.32
CA ASN A 354 25.90 31.78 20.35
C ASN A 354 24.99 33.02 20.23
N ILE A 355 24.20 33.13 19.16
CA ILE A 355 23.30 34.27 18.92
C ILE A 355 21.88 33.82 19.22
N GLN A 356 21.24 34.44 20.20
CA GLN A 356 19.90 34.06 20.73
C GLN A 356 18.82 34.04 19.66
N GLY A 357 17.94 33.02 19.62
CA GLY A 357 16.83 32.92 18.66
C GLY A 357 16.09 31.61 18.69
N THR A 358 14.82 31.65 18.28
CA THR A 358 13.86 30.54 18.28
C THR A 358 14.05 29.54 17.16
N GLY A 359 14.67 29.95 16.06
CA GLY A 359 14.69 29.18 14.81
C GLY A 359 13.31 29.10 14.11
N LEU A 360 12.33 29.92 14.54
CA LEU A 360 10.98 29.95 13.96
C LEU A 360 10.78 31.10 12.98
N GLY A 361 11.50 32.21 13.16
CA GLY A 361 11.24 33.45 12.41
C GLY A 361 11.24 33.25 10.90
N LEU A 362 12.25 32.58 10.32
CA LEU A 362 12.31 32.33 8.87
C LEU A 362 11.24 31.34 8.39
N ASN A 363 10.87 30.36 9.20
CA ASN A 363 9.75 29.45 8.87
C ASN A 363 8.42 30.22 8.84
N ILE A 364 8.19 31.11 9.80
CA ILE A 364 7.00 32.00 9.87
C ILE A 364 6.97 32.92 8.64
N VAL A 365 8.11 33.52 8.29
CA VAL A 365 8.24 34.36 7.08
C VAL A 365 7.84 33.59 5.83
N THR A 366 8.36 32.38 5.66
CA THR A 366 8.02 31.52 4.52
C THR A 366 6.51 31.25 4.47
N LYS A 367 5.89 30.92 5.60
CA LYS A 367 4.44 30.67 5.66
C LYS A 367 3.61 31.91 5.32
N TYR A 368 4.01 33.10 5.78
CA TYR A 368 3.32 34.34 5.42
C TYR A 368 3.48 34.67 3.93
N VAL A 369 4.66 34.44 3.36
CA VAL A 369 4.90 34.62 1.93
C VAL A 369 4.04 33.63 1.11
N GLU A 370 3.97 32.35 1.52
CA GLU A 370 3.10 31.33 0.90
C GLU A 370 1.61 31.73 0.97
N LEU A 371 1.12 32.25 2.10
CA LEU A 371 -0.26 32.74 2.26
C LEU A 371 -0.62 33.88 1.30
N MET A 372 0.36 34.68 0.93
CA MET A 372 0.21 35.77 -0.06
C MET A 372 0.55 35.29 -1.49
N ASN A 373 0.66 33.98 -1.75
CA ASN A 373 1.05 33.41 -3.04
C ASN A 373 2.40 33.90 -3.58
N GLY A 374 3.30 34.28 -2.70
CA GLY A 374 4.62 34.79 -3.03
C GLY A 374 5.70 33.70 -3.02
N THR A 375 6.94 34.17 -3.22
CA THR A 375 8.14 33.30 -3.13
C THR A 375 9.22 34.00 -2.34
N ILE A 376 10.02 33.24 -1.60
CA ILE A 376 11.21 33.71 -0.89
C ILE A 376 12.45 32.97 -1.39
N LYS A 377 13.53 33.73 -1.63
CA LYS A 377 14.86 33.20 -1.98
C LYS A 377 15.91 33.89 -1.13
N PHE A 378 17.11 33.34 -1.10
CA PHE A 378 18.26 34.02 -0.46
C PHE A 378 19.54 33.79 -1.25
N GLU A 379 20.46 34.72 -1.09
CA GLU A 379 21.84 34.66 -1.56
C GLU A 379 22.73 34.92 -0.36
N THR A 380 23.72 34.06 -0.09
CA THR A 380 24.58 34.20 1.08
C THR A 380 25.99 33.70 0.83
N GLU A 381 26.94 34.36 1.44
CA GLU A 381 28.31 33.92 1.46
C GLU A 381 28.88 34.06 2.90
N LEU A 382 29.58 33.05 3.35
CA LEU A 382 30.12 33.00 4.71
C LEU A 382 31.03 34.21 4.96
N ASN A 383 30.78 34.91 6.08
CA ASN A 383 31.45 36.16 6.49
C ASN A 383 31.28 37.36 5.55
N LYS A 384 30.35 37.32 4.59
CA LYS A 384 30.02 38.47 3.73
C LYS A 384 28.61 38.98 3.93
N GLY A 385 27.74 38.14 4.51
CA GLY A 385 26.35 38.49 4.79
C GLY A 385 25.35 37.67 4.00
N THR A 386 24.08 38.04 4.13
CA THR A 386 22.94 37.37 3.50
C THR A 386 22.01 38.41 2.88
N MET A 387 21.41 38.03 1.75
CA MET A 387 20.39 38.81 1.07
C MET A 387 19.16 37.94 0.90
N PHE A 388 18.06 38.29 1.55
CA PHE A 388 16.74 37.66 1.35
C PHE A 388 15.97 38.42 0.28
N ILE A 389 15.33 37.72 -0.62
CA ILE A 389 14.57 38.22 -1.75
C ILE A 389 13.17 37.66 -1.69
N ILE A 390 12.15 38.49 -1.58
CA ILE A 390 10.75 38.12 -1.55
C ILE A 390 10.06 38.72 -2.76
N ASN A 391 9.28 37.91 -3.48
CA ASN A 391 8.38 38.37 -4.53
C ASN A 391 6.95 38.10 -4.10
N LEU A 392 6.10 39.12 -4.09
CA LEU A 392 4.68 39.01 -3.75
C LEU A 392 3.85 39.52 -4.93
N PRO A 393 2.83 38.80 -5.38
CA PRO A 393 1.86 39.27 -6.37
C PRO A 393 1.05 40.47 -5.78
N ILE A 394 0.75 41.47 -6.60
CA ILE A 394 0.04 42.70 -6.24
C ILE A 394 -1.19 42.88 -7.12
#